data_ae96f8d44c16cb73e7b113ded4a08287
#
_entry.id   ae96f8d44c16cb73e7b113ded4a08287
#
_cell.length_a   1.000
_cell.length_b   1.000
_cell.length_c   1.000
_cell.angle_alpha   90.00
_cell.angle_beta   90.00
_cell.angle_gamma   90.00
#
_symmetry.space_group_name_H-M   'P 1'
#
loop_
_entity.id
_entity.type
_entity.pdbx_description
1 polymer ?
#
loop_
_entity_poly.entity_id
_entity_poly.type
_entity_poly.pdbx_seq_one_letter_code
_entity_poly.pdbx_strand_id
1 'polypeptide(L)'
;MKRFKSLVGTALLLASAVLSAGQVNINTASAEQIATELKGIGDSKAQAIVAYRTQNGAFKTADELAMVKGIGEKTVAANRDNILIGEPGK
;
A
#
# COMPACT_ATOMS: atom_id res chain seq x y z
N MET A 1 -15.38 36.87 9.37
CA MET A 1 -14.95 36.52 9.31
C MET A 1 -14.57 35.76 9.33
N LYS A 2 -14.45 35.78 9.40
CA LYS A 2 -13.91 35.04 9.31
C LYS A 2 -13.60 34.19 9.73
N ARG A 3 -13.65 33.91 10.02
CA ARG A 3 -13.26 33.04 10.29
C ARG A 3 -13.38 31.99 10.34
N PHE A 4 -13.61 31.54 10.17
CA PHE A 4 -13.62 30.41 10.17
C PHE A 4 -13.31 29.70 9.66
N LYS A 5 -13.29 30.18 9.40
CA LYS A 5 -12.82 29.50 8.83
C LYS A 5 -12.05 28.65 8.84
N SER A 6 -11.77 28.67 8.84
CA SER A 6 -10.82 27.95 8.87
C SER A 6 -10.72 26.79 9.63
N LEU A 7 -10.91 26.51 10.15
CA LEU A 7 -10.70 25.52 10.88
C LEU A 7 -11.11 24.21 10.60
N VAL A 8 -11.68 24.14 9.98
CA VAL A 8 -12.23 23.11 9.50
C VAL A 8 -11.44 22.01 8.93
N GLY A 9 -10.59 22.33 8.08
CA GLY A 9 -9.83 21.40 7.39
C GLY A 9 -9.12 20.39 8.22
N THR A 10 -8.89 20.73 9.39
CA THR A 10 -8.15 19.89 10.24
C THR A 10 -8.73 18.55 10.42
N ALA A 11 -9.97 18.47 10.50
CA ALA A 11 -10.61 17.23 10.79
C ALA A 11 -10.33 16.17 9.78
N LEU A 12 -10.10 16.54 8.58
CA LEU A 12 -9.86 15.59 7.56
C LEU A 12 -8.67 14.73 7.78
N LEU A 13 -7.69 15.32 8.34
CA LEU A 13 -6.47 14.61 8.53
C LEU A 13 -6.59 13.39 9.39
N LEU A 14 -7.49 13.49 10.32
CA LEU A 14 -7.66 12.40 11.22
C LEU A 14 -8.22 11.18 10.55
N ALA A 15 -9.09 11.43 9.62
CA ALA A 15 -9.70 10.34 8.93
C ALA A 15 -8.68 9.57 8.14
N SER A 16 -7.74 10.28 7.59
CA SER A 16 -6.72 9.63 6.82
C SER A 16 -5.93 8.65 7.63
N ALA A 17 -5.60 9.05 8.79
CA ALA A 17 -4.79 8.20 9.63
C ALA A 17 -5.47 6.91 9.95
N VAL A 18 -6.76 6.96 10.09
CA VAL A 18 -7.49 5.79 10.43
C VAL A 18 -7.49 4.77 9.34
N LEU A 19 -7.44 5.22 8.12
CA LEU A 19 -7.54 4.33 7.01
C LEU A 19 -6.37 3.42 6.81
N SER A 20 -5.28 3.69 7.44
CA SER A 20 -4.12 2.86 7.21
C SER A 20 -4.00 1.69 8.14
N ALA A 21 -5.08 1.25 8.71
CA ALA A 21 -5.03 0.18 9.68
C ALA A 21 -4.72 -1.18 9.09
N GLY A 22 -3.54 -1.38 8.63
CA GLY A 22 -3.06 -2.70 8.27
C GLY A 22 -3.30 -3.18 6.86
N GLN A 23 -4.08 -2.46 6.07
CA GLN A 23 -4.33 -2.90 4.70
C GLN A 23 -3.75 -1.94 3.69
N VAL A 24 -3.23 -2.48 2.60
CA VAL A 24 -2.63 -1.65 1.58
C VAL A 24 -2.90 -2.23 0.20
N ASN A 25 -3.25 -1.37 -0.74
CA ASN A 25 -3.47 -1.79 -2.11
C ASN A 25 -2.14 -1.74 -2.84
N ILE A 26 -1.59 -2.90 -3.11
CA ILE A 26 -0.26 -2.97 -3.70
C ILE A 26 -0.20 -2.47 -5.13
N ASN A 27 -1.33 -2.26 -5.76
CA ASN A 27 -1.34 -1.73 -7.11
C ASN A 27 -1.31 -0.21 -7.17
N THR A 28 -1.65 0.44 -6.06
CA THR A 28 -1.72 1.91 -6.07
C THR A 28 -0.89 2.58 -4.98
N ALA A 29 -0.50 1.84 -3.97
CA ALA A 29 0.22 2.43 -2.84
C ALA A 29 1.64 2.82 -3.21
N SER A 30 2.19 3.75 -2.47
CA SER A 30 3.59 4.11 -2.63
C SER A 30 4.46 3.06 -1.97
N ALA A 31 5.74 3.06 -2.30
CA ALA A 31 6.66 2.13 -1.67
C ALA A 31 6.67 2.33 -0.16
N GLU A 32 6.58 3.58 0.28
CA GLU A 32 6.58 3.85 1.70
C GLU A 32 5.38 3.26 2.41
N GLN A 33 4.22 3.35 1.79
CA GLN A 33 3.03 2.79 2.38
C GLN A 33 3.12 1.27 2.45
N ILE A 34 3.62 0.66 1.40
CA ILE A 34 3.77 -0.78 1.36
C ILE A 34 4.72 -1.24 2.46
N ALA A 35 5.86 -0.55 2.59
CA ALA A 35 6.84 -0.92 3.60
C ALA A 35 6.27 -0.77 5.01
N THR A 36 5.43 0.22 5.21
CA THR A 36 4.85 0.47 6.51
C THR A 36 3.80 -0.57 6.89
N GLU A 37 2.97 -0.94 5.93
CA GLU A 37 1.82 -1.79 6.25
C GLU A 37 2.10 -3.28 6.19
N LEU A 38 3.07 -3.69 5.41
CA LEU A 38 3.33 -5.13 5.25
C LEU A 38 4.54 -5.57 6.06
N LYS A 39 4.39 -6.68 6.74
CA LYS A 39 5.44 -7.21 7.58
C LYS A 39 6.53 -7.85 6.75
N GLY A 40 7.76 -7.62 7.14
CA GLY A 40 8.89 -8.24 6.46
C GLY A 40 9.21 -7.65 5.10
N ILE A 41 8.56 -6.56 4.75
CA ILE A 41 8.83 -5.88 3.50
C ILE A 41 9.39 -4.51 3.83
N GLY A 42 10.70 -4.39 3.73
CA GLY A 42 11.35 -3.11 3.98
C GLY A 42 11.32 -2.26 2.73
N ASP A 43 11.99 -1.13 2.81
CA ASP A 43 11.99 -0.17 1.71
C ASP A 43 12.45 -0.76 0.40
N SER A 44 13.48 -1.57 0.44
CA SER A 44 14.04 -2.12 -0.77
C SER A 44 13.06 -3.03 -1.49
N LYS A 45 12.40 -3.90 -0.72
CA LYS A 45 11.42 -4.80 -1.31
C LYS A 45 10.17 -4.06 -1.75
N ALA A 46 9.80 -3.02 -1.02
CA ALA A 46 8.65 -2.23 -1.40
C ALA A 46 8.91 -1.52 -2.72
N GLN A 47 10.12 -1.02 -2.90
CA GLN A 47 10.46 -0.39 -4.18
C GLN A 47 10.45 -1.41 -5.30
N ALA A 48 10.85 -2.65 -5.01
CA ALA A 48 10.82 -3.69 -6.00
C ALA A 48 9.38 -4.02 -6.42
N ILE A 49 8.44 -3.94 -5.48
CA ILE A 49 7.04 -4.16 -5.79
C ILE A 49 6.55 -3.08 -6.75
N VAL A 50 6.88 -1.83 -6.45
CA VAL A 50 6.46 -0.72 -7.30
C VAL A 50 7.07 -0.86 -8.70
N ALA A 51 8.34 -1.23 -8.76
CA ALA A 51 9.00 -1.40 -10.04
C ALA A 51 8.37 -2.55 -10.83
N TYR A 52 8.03 -3.62 -10.15
CA TYR A 52 7.43 -4.77 -10.80
C TYR A 52 6.10 -4.41 -11.44
N ARG A 53 5.24 -3.72 -10.69
CA ARG A 53 3.93 -3.37 -11.25
C ARG A 53 4.05 -2.37 -12.39
N THR A 54 5.07 -1.53 -12.35
CA THR A 54 5.30 -0.57 -13.41
C THR A 54 5.72 -1.28 -14.69
N GLN A 55 6.52 -2.31 -14.57
CA GLN A 55 7.06 -3.02 -15.72
C GLN A 55 6.14 -4.10 -16.24
N ASN A 56 5.39 -4.73 -15.36
CA ASN A 56 4.60 -5.91 -15.72
C ASN A 56 3.10 -5.72 -15.62
N GLY A 57 2.66 -4.57 -15.17
CA GLY A 57 1.24 -4.33 -14.99
C GLY A 57 0.79 -4.65 -13.59
N ALA A 58 -0.45 -4.34 -13.31
CA ALA A 58 -1.00 -4.51 -11.98
C ALA A 58 -1.00 -5.96 -11.54
N PHE A 59 -0.84 -6.16 -10.25
CA PHE A 59 -0.96 -7.50 -9.69
C PHE A 59 -2.42 -7.92 -9.73
N LYS A 60 -2.66 -9.14 -10.10
CA LYS A 60 -4.01 -9.68 -10.16
C LYS A 60 -4.38 -10.49 -8.93
N THR A 61 -3.37 -10.97 -8.23
CA THR A 61 -3.60 -11.72 -6.99
C THR A 61 -2.49 -11.37 -6.02
N ALA A 62 -2.75 -11.61 -4.74
CA ALA A 62 -1.72 -11.41 -3.74
C ALA A 62 -0.55 -12.37 -3.96
N ASP A 63 -0.82 -13.54 -4.47
CA ASP A 63 0.23 -14.52 -4.68
C ASP A 63 1.26 -14.05 -5.70
N GLU A 64 0.88 -13.15 -6.59
CA GLU A 64 1.84 -12.65 -7.58
C GLU A 64 2.96 -11.86 -6.94
N LEU A 65 2.80 -11.42 -5.71
CA LEU A 65 3.89 -10.74 -5.04
C LEU A 65 5.12 -11.64 -4.91
N ALA A 66 4.93 -12.94 -4.91
CA ALA A 66 6.07 -13.85 -4.83
C ALA A 66 6.92 -13.83 -6.09
N MET A 67 6.42 -13.20 -7.15
CA MET A 67 7.21 -13.04 -8.37
C MET A 67 8.20 -11.89 -8.24
N VAL A 68 8.03 -11.07 -7.24
CA VAL A 68 8.92 -9.94 -7.03
C VAL A 68 10.19 -10.43 -6.34
N LYS A 69 11.34 -10.03 -6.85
CA LYS A 69 12.59 -10.45 -6.28
C LYS A 69 12.68 -10.09 -4.81
N GLY A 70 13.01 -11.05 -4.00
CA GLY A 70 13.16 -10.82 -2.57
C GLY A 70 11.91 -11.12 -1.77
N ILE A 71 10.80 -11.41 -2.42
CA ILE A 71 9.56 -11.72 -1.73
C ILE A 71 9.20 -13.17 -1.95
N GLY A 72 9.14 -13.92 -0.88
CA GLY A 72 8.81 -15.34 -0.98
C GLY A 72 7.39 -15.61 -0.59
N GLU A 73 6.99 -16.85 -0.73
CA GLU A 73 5.62 -17.27 -0.43
C GLU A 73 5.28 -17.09 1.03
N LYS A 74 6.25 -17.27 1.91
CA LYS A 74 5.99 -17.11 3.34
C LYS A 74 5.66 -15.66 3.69
N THR A 75 6.35 -14.73 3.04
CA THR A 75 6.08 -13.33 3.27
C THR A 75 4.69 -12.97 2.77
N VAL A 76 4.31 -13.52 1.62
CA VAL A 76 2.97 -13.26 1.10
C VAL A 76 1.93 -13.83 2.05
N ALA A 77 2.13 -15.06 2.51
CA ALA A 77 1.17 -15.69 3.41
C ALA A 77 1.01 -14.90 4.70
N ALA A 78 2.11 -14.38 5.24
CA ALA A 78 2.08 -13.64 6.48
C ALA A 78 1.33 -12.31 6.33
N ASN A 79 1.19 -11.82 5.12
CA ASN A 79 0.56 -10.53 4.88
C ASN A 79 -0.75 -10.62 4.12
N ARG A 80 -1.20 -11.81 3.82
CA ARG A 80 -2.34 -11.98 2.94
C ARG A 80 -3.57 -11.15 3.33
N ASP A 81 -3.87 -11.09 4.60
CA ASP A 81 -5.05 -10.37 5.04
C ASP A 81 -4.91 -8.85 4.91
N ASN A 82 -3.69 -8.39 4.71
CA ASN A 82 -3.44 -6.96 4.62
C ASN A 82 -3.15 -6.50 3.20
N ILE A 83 -3.22 -7.41 2.24
CA ILE A 83 -2.96 -7.09 0.84
C ILE A 83 -4.26 -6.92 0.09
N LEU A 84 -4.45 -5.75 -0.50
CA LEU A 84 -5.59 -5.48 -1.35
C LEU A 84 -5.14 -5.40 -2.79
N ILE A 85 -5.99 -5.90 -3.68
CA ILE A 85 -5.70 -5.90 -5.12
C ILE A 85 -6.77 -5.08 -5.82
N GLY A 86 -6.63 -3.78 -5.79
CA GLY A 86 -7.53 -2.91 -6.51
C GLY A 86 -6.92 -2.53 -7.83
N GLU A 87 -7.74 -2.23 -8.81
CA GLU A 87 -7.21 -1.82 -10.09
C GLU A 87 -6.83 -0.36 -10.08
N PRO A 88 -5.64 -0.04 -10.61
CA PRO A 88 -5.23 1.35 -10.66
C PRO A 88 -6.18 2.14 -11.55
N GLY A 89 -6.49 3.33 -11.14
CA GLY A 89 -7.31 4.20 -11.97
C GLY A 89 -8.80 3.98 -11.85
N LYS A 90 -9.22 3.15 -10.97
CA LYS A 90 -10.65 2.89 -10.80
C LYS A 90 -11.28 3.60 -9.63
#